data_068ca455ef4bbcf18da5e02636acce44
#
_entry.id   068ca455ef4bbcf18da5e02636acce44
#
_cell.length_a   1.000
_cell.length_b   1.000
_cell.length_c   1.000
_cell.angle_alpha   90.00
_cell.angle_beta   90.00
_cell.angle_gamma   90.00
#
_symmetry.space_group_name_H-M   'P 1'
#
loop_
_entity.id
_entity.type
_entity.pdbx_description
1 polymer ?
#
loop_
_entity_poly.entity_id
_entity_poly.type
_entity_poly.pdbx_seq_one_letter_code
_entity_poly.pdbx_strand_id
1 'polypeptide(L)'
;MTLTTRIWEGNASILLYHRSSLSQGGIILKKQSNLSRLLAYAGSYKILTYFSWVLSAVGALLALVPFWYIWRILGEVIEVAPQYENAVHVTHYGWMAVVFAVAAVLVYIAGLMCSHLAAFRIATNLRLTMTKHIATLPLGAIEQFGSGKLRRTISETAGATETYLAHQLPDKAKAMATIAGLLALLLIFDWRLGLLSLVPVALAFAVMSSMTGKKLQDKMTQYQNALADMSNEAVEYVRGIPVVKTFGQTVFSFKKFKGTIDNYERWVIAYTKQLRWPMTFYTLAVNSVFVFLIAGGFLFSHGGADGSVLLNLLFYIIITPVISVTMTKLMFMSENAMIVQDAITRIDSVLESPSLSQPEVPQQPRDGSVTLDHVTFSYDGTKNALEDVSLSIGSGQTVAFVGPSGGGKSTLAALIARFFDPQSGSISIGGINVKNIDKNELMETVSFVFRNSHLIKGSILDNVRMG
;
A
#
# COMPACT_ATOMS: atom_id res chain seq x y z
N MET A 1 -14.80 -31.40 -9.43
CA MET A 1 -15.86 -30.83 -8.58
C MET A 1 -15.46 -30.66 -7.12
N THR A 2 -14.24 -31.02 -6.69
CA THR A 2 -13.78 -31.01 -5.28
C THR A 2 -12.85 -29.84 -4.90
N LEU A 3 -12.46 -28.99 -5.84
CA LEU A 3 -11.58 -27.83 -5.57
C LEU A 3 -12.35 -26.53 -5.28
N THR A 4 -13.60 -26.43 -5.70
CA THR A 4 -14.45 -25.24 -5.54
C THR A 4 -15.06 -25.11 -4.14
N THR A 5 -15.31 -26.20 -3.43
CA THR A 5 -15.91 -26.20 -2.09
C THR A 5 -14.92 -25.75 -0.99
N ARG A 6 -13.64 -26.07 -1.09
CA ARG A 6 -12.63 -25.63 -0.10
C ARG A 6 -12.31 -24.12 -0.15
N ILE A 7 -12.58 -23.47 -1.28
CA ILE A 7 -12.39 -22.01 -1.41
C ILE A 7 -13.47 -21.23 -0.64
N TRP A 8 -14.64 -21.82 -0.44
CA TRP A 8 -15.77 -21.20 0.26
C TRP A 8 -15.61 -21.18 1.79
N GLU A 9 -15.05 -22.23 2.38
CA GLU A 9 -14.88 -22.31 3.85
C GLU A 9 -13.83 -21.32 4.38
N GLY A 10 -12.77 -21.03 3.60
CA GLY A 10 -11.76 -20.03 3.97
C GLY A 10 -12.30 -18.59 3.99
N ASN A 11 -13.29 -18.26 3.15
CA ASN A 11 -13.86 -16.92 3.07
C ASN A 11 -14.92 -16.65 4.15
N ALA A 12 -15.61 -17.68 4.63
CA ALA A 12 -16.58 -17.55 5.72
C ALA A 12 -15.88 -17.18 7.05
N SER A 13 -14.70 -17.73 7.29
CA SER A 13 -13.90 -17.40 8.47
C SER A 13 -13.36 -15.96 8.46
N ILE A 14 -13.05 -15.37 7.29
CA ILE A 14 -12.61 -13.98 7.16
C ILE A 14 -13.79 -13.01 7.43
N LEU A 15 -14.97 -13.31 6.93
CA LEU A 15 -16.19 -12.53 7.18
C LEU A 15 -16.66 -12.64 8.64
N LEU A 16 -16.54 -13.82 9.26
CA LEU A 16 -16.84 -14.02 10.68
C LEU A 16 -15.81 -13.31 11.58
N TYR A 17 -14.55 -13.28 11.20
CA TYR A 17 -13.50 -12.56 11.93
C TYR A 17 -13.73 -11.04 11.91
N HIS A 18 -14.21 -10.48 10.79
CA HIS A 18 -14.57 -9.06 10.71
C HIS A 18 -15.86 -8.74 11.50
N ARG A 19 -16.83 -9.66 11.52
CA ARG A 19 -18.10 -9.49 12.27
C ARG A 19 -17.90 -9.62 13.77
N SER A 20 -17.01 -10.51 14.24
CA SER A 20 -16.72 -10.67 15.68
C SER A 20 -15.95 -9.49 16.27
N SER A 21 -15.22 -8.72 15.46
CA SER A 21 -14.51 -7.51 15.92
C SER A 21 -15.42 -6.28 16.08
N LEU A 22 -16.61 -6.28 15.47
CA LEU A 22 -17.56 -5.17 15.51
C LEU A 22 -18.64 -5.32 16.59
N SER A 23 -18.80 -6.52 17.21
CA SER A 23 -19.92 -6.80 18.13
C SER A 23 -19.60 -6.80 19.62
N GLN A 24 -18.36 -6.51 20.03
CA GLN A 24 -18.01 -6.44 21.45
C GLN A 24 -17.62 -5.02 21.87
N GLY A 25 -18.48 -4.42 22.69
CA GLY A 25 -18.27 -3.13 23.29
C GLY A 25 -17.01 -3.04 24.14
N GLY A 26 -16.27 -1.92 23.95
CA GLY A 26 -15.44 -1.35 25.02
C GLY A 26 -14.09 -1.99 25.30
N ILE A 27 -13.59 -2.97 24.54
CA ILE A 27 -12.22 -3.45 24.66
C ILE A 27 -11.35 -2.65 23.67
N ILE A 28 -10.38 -1.90 24.18
CA ILE A 28 -9.32 -1.25 23.37
C ILE A 28 -8.61 -2.37 22.61
N LEU A 29 -9.04 -2.65 21.39
CA LEU A 29 -8.38 -3.58 20.48
C LEU A 29 -6.97 -3.02 20.24
N LYS A 30 -5.97 -3.73 20.74
CA LYS A 30 -4.55 -3.50 20.46
C LYS A 30 -4.43 -3.33 18.94
N LYS A 31 -4.11 -2.14 18.47
CA LYS A 31 -4.07 -1.77 17.05
C LYS A 31 -3.21 -2.79 16.31
N GLN A 32 -3.83 -3.73 15.60
CA GLN A 32 -3.11 -4.78 14.88
C GLN A 32 -2.16 -4.14 13.87
N SER A 33 -0.95 -4.70 13.72
CA SER A 33 -0.01 -4.18 12.75
C SER A 33 -0.57 -4.35 11.33
N ASN A 34 -0.26 -3.41 10.44
CA ASN A 34 -0.68 -3.47 9.04
C ASN A 34 -0.34 -4.80 8.37
N LEU A 35 0.82 -5.35 8.71
CA LEU A 35 1.25 -6.66 8.24
C LEU A 35 0.31 -7.79 8.70
N SER A 36 -0.06 -7.81 9.97
CA SER A 36 -0.99 -8.82 10.51
C SER A 36 -2.34 -8.78 9.80
N ARG A 37 -2.83 -7.58 9.50
CA ARG A 37 -4.08 -7.35 8.76
C ARG A 37 -4.00 -7.86 7.33
N LEU A 38 -2.92 -7.54 6.60
CA LEU A 38 -2.72 -8.03 5.23
C LEU A 38 -2.56 -9.57 5.19
N LEU A 39 -1.84 -10.15 6.15
CA LEU A 39 -1.69 -11.60 6.25
C LEU A 39 -2.98 -12.34 6.60
N ALA A 40 -4.01 -11.66 7.14
CA ALA A 40 -5.32 -12.26 7.31
C ALA A 40 -5.97 -12.64 5.96
N TYR A 41 -5.68 -11.88 4.89
CA TYR A 41 -6.15 -12.18 3.54
C TYR A 41 -5.33 -13.29 2.82
N ALA A 42 -4.23 -13.74 3.42
CA ALA A 42 -3.34 -14.74 2.80
C ALA A 42 -3.92 -16.16 2.82
N GLY A 43 -4.79 -16.49 3.78
CA GLY A 43 -5.23 -17.87 3.99
C GLY A 43 -4.03 -18.79 4.22
N SER A 44 -4.00 -19.95 3.53
CA SER A 44 -2.88 -20.91 3.59
C SER A 44 -1.56 -20.39 3.00
N TYR A 45 -1.61 -19.39 2.12
CA TYR A 45 -0.41 -18.79 1.50
C TYR A 45 0.45 -17.97 2.49
N LYS A 46 -0.02 -17.74 3.70
CA LYS A 46 0.74 -17.10 4.78
C LYS A 46 2.09 -17.81 5.04
N ILE A 47 2.13 -19.12 4.90
CA ILE A 47 3.35 -19.92 5.06
C ILE A 47 4.40 -19.53 4.01
N LEU A 48 4.01 -19.31 2.75
CA LEU A 48 4.92 -18.88 1.69
C LEU A 48 5.54 -17.50 1.97
N THR A 49 4.79 -16.61 2.60
CA THR A 49 5.32 -15.29 3.01
C THR A 49 6.45 -15.46 4.03
N TYR A 50 6.26 -16.27 5.06
CA TYR A 50 7.31 -16.51 6.05
C TYR A 50 8.50 -17.26 5.44
N PHE A 51 8.23 -18.24 4.57
CA PHE A 51 9.28 -18.98 3.88
C PHE A 51 10.14 -18.09 2.98
N SER A 52 9.50 -17.12 2.31
CA SER A 52 10.21 -16.11 1.50
C SER A 52 11.20 -15.27 2.33
N TRP A 53 10.83 -14.90 3.57
CA TRP A 53 11.73 -14.14 4.45
C TRP A 53 12.94 -14.96 4.87
N VAL A 54 12.71 -16.23 5.23
CA VAL A 54 13.81 -17.14 5.60
C VAL A 54 14.75 -17.34 4.42
N LEU A 55 14.23 -17.65 3.22
CA LEU A 55 15.05 -17.83 2.02
C LEU A 55 15.80 -16.56 1.65
N SER A 56 15.16 -15.39 1.75
CA SER A 56 15.81 -14.10 1.49
C SER A 56 16.95 -13.82 2.48
N ALA A 57 16.75 -14.16 3.76
CA ALA A 57 17.78 -14.02 4.78
C ALA A 57 18.95 -15.01 4.55
N VAL A 58 18.65 -16.27 4.25
CA VAL A 58 19.67 -17.29 3.91
C VAL A 58 20.45 -16.89 2.66
N GLY A 59 19.75 -16.44 1.60
CA GLY A 59 20.39 -15.94 0.38
C GLY A 59 21.32 -14.75 0.65
N ALA A 60 20.92 -13.85 1.59
CA ALA A 60 21.76 -12.74 2.01
C ALA A 60 23.05 -13.17 2.70
N LEU A 61 22.96 -14.14 3.60
CA LEU A 61 24.15 -14.70 4.30
C LEU A 61 25.06 -15.47 3.33
N LEU A 62 24.48 -16.27 2.43
CA LEU A 62 25.24 -16.96 1.39
C LEU A 62 25.97 -15.97 0.46
N ALA A 63 25.39 -14.81 0.18
CA ALA A 63 26.02 -13.77 -0.63
C ALA A 63 27.25 -13.12 0.02
N LEU A 64 27.48 -13.32 1.31
CA LEU A 64 28.68 -12.87 2.02
C LEU A 64 29.82 -13.91 1.96
N VAL A 65 29.52 -15.19 1.71
CA VAL A 65 30.52 -16.27 1.67
C VAL A 65 31.58 -16.06 0.58
N PRO A 66 31.26 -15.58 -0.63
CA PRO A 66 32.26 -15.28 -1.65
C PRO A 66 33.35 -14.32 -1.16
N PHE A 67 33.02 -13.34 -0.30
CA PHE A 67 34.00 -12.40 0.24
C PHE A 67 35.01 -13.09 1.16
N TRP A 68 34.59 -14.13 1.90
CA TRP A 68 35.50 -14.95 2.70
C TRP A 68 36.46 -15.74 1.80
N TYR A 69 36.00 -16.31 0.66
CA TYR A 69 36.88 -16.99 -0.29
C TYR A 69 37.84 -16.03 -0.98
N ILE A 70 37.39 -14.81 -1.32
CA ILE A 70 38.28 -13.77 -1.88
C ILE A 70 39.38 -13.41 -0.86
N TRP A 71 39.06 -13.31 0.43
CA TRP A 71 40.04 -13.09 1.49
C TRP A 71 41.04 -14.26 1.55
N ARG A 72 40.60 -15.53 1.43
CA ARG A 72 41.48 -16.71 1.35
C ARG A 72 42.41 -16.65 0.17
N ILE A 73 41.92 -16.25 -1.03
CA ILE A 73 42.72 -16.07 -2.24
C ILE A 73 43.80 -14.99 -2.00
N LEU A 74 43.42 -13.84 -1.48
CA LEU A 74 44.34 -12.75 -1.20
C LEU A 74 45.39 -13.15 -0.18
N GLY A 75 45.02 -13.89 0.86
CA GLY A 75 45.91 -14.42 1.87
C GLY A 75 47.00 -15.31 1.27
N GLU A 76 46.59 -16.31 0.47
CA GLU A 76 47.52 -17.25 -0.18
C GLU A 76 48.45 -16.50 -1.16
N VAL A 77 47.92 -15.56 -1.96
CA VAL A 77 48.73 -14.79 -2.90
C VAL A 77 49.76 -13.90 -2.18
N ILE A 78 49.39 -13.28 -1.06
CA ILE A 78 50.31 -12.46 -0.27
C ILE A 78 51.39 -13.32 0.40
N GLU A 79 51.03 -14.50 0.92
CA GLU A 79 51.91 -15.41 1.60
C GLU A 79 53.03 -15.99 0.71
N VAL A 80 52.67 -16.33 -0.55
CA VAL A 80 53.63 -16.93 -1.50
C VAL A 80 54.38 -15.91 -2.34
N ALA A 81 54.08 -14.61 -2.25
CA ALA A 81 54.73 -13.58 -3.05
C ALA A 81 56.26 -13.55 -2.81
N PRO A 82 57.10 -13.43 -3.85
CA PRO A 82 56.80 -13.24 -5.27
C PRO A 82 56.60 -14.53 -6.08
N GLN A 83 56.62 -15.72 -5.46
CA GLN A 83 56.56 -17.04 -6.10
C GLN A 83 55.11 -17.49 -6.27
N TYR A 84 54.35 -16.80 -7.08
CA TYR A 84 52.89 -17.01 -7.29
C TYR A 84 52.52 -18.40 -7.83
N GLU A 85 53.47 -19.14 -8.37
CA GLU A 85 53.30 -20.56 -8.80
C GLU A 85 52.94 -21.49 -7.65
N ASN A 86 53.30 -21.12 -6.41
CA ASN A 86 52.98 -21.86 -5.19
C ASN A 86 51.57 -21.64 -4.65
N ALA A 87 50.77 -20.76 -5.25
CA ALA A 87 49.39 -20.49 -4.88
C ALA A 87 48.44 -21.56 -5.46
N VAL A 88 48.50 -22.77 -4.92
CA VAL A 88 47.80 -23.95 -5.48
C VAL A 88 46.32 -24.01 -5.23
N HIS A 89 45.81 -23.31 -4.19
CA HIS A 89 44.39 -23.34 -3.81
C HIS A 89 43.55 -22.20 -4.41
N VAL A 90 44.17 -21.22 -5.06
CA VAL A 90 43.46 -20.04 -5.62
C VAL A 90 42.33 -20.44 -6.56
N THR A 91 42.60 -21.44 -7.45
CA THR A 91 41.58 -21.94 -8.39
C THR A 91 40.40 -22.57 -7.64
N HIS A 92 40.67 -23.38 -6.63
CA HIS A 92 39.64 -24.02 -5.79
C HIS A 92 38.79 -22.96 -5.07
N TYR A 93 39.41 -21.99 -4.39
CA TYR A 93 38.70 -20.90 -3.71
C TYR A 93 37.92 -20.03 -4.67
N GLY A 94 38.45 -19.76 -5.87
CA GLY A 94 37.74 -19.03 -6.93
C GLY A 94 36.44 -19.74 -7.34
N TRP A 95 36.52 -21.05 -7.61
CA TRP A 95 35.32 -21.83 -7.95
C TRP A 95 34.32 -21.88 -6.80
N MET A 96 34.77 -22.04 -5.56
CA MET A 96 33.89 -22.00 -4.39
C MET A 96 33.18 -20.64 -4.23
N ALA A 97 33.90 -19.53 -4.45
CA ALA A 97 33.29 -18.19 -4.45
C ALA A 97 32.17 -18.08 -5.48
N VAL A 98 32.40 -18.58 -6.72
CA VAL A 98 31.38 -18.61 -7.77
C VAL A 98 30.19 -19.49 -7.40
N VAL A 99 30.42 -20.70 -6.88
CA VAL A 99 29.34 -21.62 -6.46
C VAL A 99 28.47 -20.98 -5.40
N PHE A 100 29.05 -20.36 -4.36
CA PHE A 100 28.27 -19.71 -3.32
C PHE A 100 27.57 -18.44 -3.82
N ALA A 101 28.15 -17.67 -4.74
CA ALA A 101 27.50 -16.53 -5.37
C ALA A 101 26.27 -16.97 -6.16
N VAL A 102 26.39 -18.02 -6.97
CA VAL A 102 25.26 -18.59 -7.73
C VAL A 102 24.21 -19.17 -6.79
N ALA A 103 24.61 -19.94 -5.76
CA ALA A 103 23.68 -20.46 -4.77
C ALA A 103 22.90 -19.37 -4.06
N ALA A 104 23.57 -18.27 -3.67
CA ALA A 104 22.92 -17.11 -3.05
C ALA A 104 21.82 -16.51 -3.94
N VAL A 105 22.11 -16.35 -5.23
CA VAL A 105 21.15 -15.83 -6.20
C VAL A 105 19.97 -16.78 -6.38
N LEU A 106 20.22 -18.08 -6.53
CA LEU A 106 19.16 -19.08 -6.70
C LEU A 106 18.24 -19.17 -5.49
N VAL A 107 18.81 -19.17 -4.26
CA VAL A 107 18.04 -19.17 -3.01
C VAL A 107 17.22 -17.88 -2.88
N TYR A 108 17.79 -16.74 -3.24
CA TYR A 108 17.06 -15.46 -3.22
C TYR A 108 15.91 -15.43 -4.24
N ILE A 109 16.12 -15.93 -5.46
CA ILE A 109 15.06 -16.05 -6.48
C ILE A 109 13.95 -16.97 -5.98
N ALA A 110 14.28 -18.13 -5.38
CA ALA A 110 13.29 -19.02 -4.78
C ALA A 110 12.47 -18.30 -3.68
N GLY A 111 13.12 -17.51 -2.85
CA GLY A 111 12.46 -16.65 -1.87
C GLY A 111 11.51 -15.64 -2.49
N LEU A 112 11.93 -14.96 -3.56
CA LEU A 112 11.08 -14.02 -4.31
C LEU A 112 9.89 -14.73 -4.97
N MET A 113 10.07 -15.90 -5.55
CA MET A 113 8.96 -16.68 -6.12
C MET A 113 7.90 -17.00 -5.07
N CYS A 114 8.31 -17.42 -3.86
CA CYS A 114 7.40 -17.64 -2.74
C CYS A 114 6.65 -16.36 -2.35
N SER A 115 7.34 -15.21 -2.28
CA SER A 115 6.71 -13.93 -1.92
C SER A 115 5.72 -13.46 -2.98
N HIS A 116 6.05 -13.60 -4.27
CA HIS A 116 5.14 -13.22 -5.36
C HIS A 116 3.87 -14.05 -5.37
N LEU A 117 3.98 -15.39 -5.22
CA LEU A 117 2.81 -16.27 -5.15
C LEU A 117 1.88 -15.89 -3.98
N ALA A 118 2.45 -15.61 -2.81
CA ALA A 118 1.68 -15.15 -1.66
C ALA A 118 1.05 -13.77 -1.89
N ALA A 119 1.83 -12.81 -2.41
CA ALA A 119 1.39 -11.44 -2.63
C ALA A 119 0.25 -11.35 -3.66
N PHE A 120 0.36 -12.05 -4.79
CA PHE A 120 -0.70 -12.13 -5.80
C PHE A 120 -1.99 -12.70 -5.22
N ARG A 121 -1.89 -13.73 -4.38
CA ARG A 121 -3.07 -14.32 -3.74
C ARG A 121 -3.72 -13.38 -2.75
N ILE A 122 -2.91 -12.70 -1.92
CA ILE A 122 -3.40 -11.70 -0.97
C ILE A 122 -4.08 -10.55 -1.70
N ALA A 123 -3.46 -10.00 -2.74
CA ALA A 123 -4.03 -8.92 -3.54
C ALA A 123 -5.33 -9.33 -4.24
N THR A 124 -5.42 -10.57 -4.76
CA THR A 124 -6.63 -11.11 -5.36
C THR A 124 -7.75 -11.26 -4.33
N ASN A 125 -7.45 -11.84 -3.16
CA ASN A 125 -8.43 -12.00 -2.09
C ASN A 125 -8.91 -10.65 -1.57
N LEU A 126 -8.02 -9.67 -1.46
CA LEU A 126 -8.34 -8.31 -1.05
C LEU A 126 -9.28 -7.62 -2.05
N ARG A 127 -8.95 -7.69 -3.36
CA ARG A 127 -9.82 -7.17 -4.44
C ARG A 127 -11.19 -7.82 -4.40
N LEU A 128 -11.25 -9.14 -4.25
CA LEU A 128 -12.48 -9.89 -4.17
C LEU A 128 -13.32 -9.50 -2.95
N THR A 129 -12.69 -9.34 -1.78
CA THR A 129 -13.37 -8.92 -0.55
C THR A 129 -13.94 -7.52 -0.69
N MET A 130 -13.15 -6.56 -1.21
CA MET A 130 -13.62 -5.20 -1.48
C MET A 130 -14.78 -5.19 -2.47
N THR A 131 -14.68 -5.92 -3.58
CA THR A 131 -15.75 -5.98 -4.60
C THR A 131 -17.04 -6.57 -4.04
N LYS A 132 -16.94 -7.65 -3.25
CA LYS A 132 -18.10 -8.25 -2.58
C LYS A 132 -18.73 -7.27 -1.59
N HIS A 133 -17.92 -6.57 -0.80
CA HIS A 133 -18.43 -5.59 0.15
C HIS A 133 -19.12 -4.41 -0.56
N ILE A 134 -18.50 -3.87 -1.63
CA ILE A 134 -19.10 -2.80 -2.43
C ILE A 134 -20.48 -3.22 -2.99
N ALA A 135 -20.64 -4.48 -3.41
CA ALA A 135 -21.93 -4.99 -3.88
C ALA A 135 -23.01 -5.04 -2.77
N THR A 136 -22.62 -5.00 -1.49
CA THR A 136 -23.55 -4.93 -0.36
C THR A 136 -23.86 -3.51 0.10
N LEU A 137 -23.08 -2.52 -0.36
CA LEU A 137 -23.28 -1.13 0.02
C LEU A 137 -24.58 -0.58 -0.59
N PRO A 138 -25.24 0.40 0.06
CA PRO A 138 -26.32 1.15 -0.55
C PRO A 138 -25.83 1.92 -1.76
N LEU A 139 -26.68 2.06 -2.78
CA LEU A 139 -26.31 2.75 -4.02
C LEU A 139 -25.84 4.19 -3.76
N GLY A 140 -26.45 4.86 -2.80
CA GLY A 140 -26.04 6.20 -2.41
C GLY A 140 -24.61 6.28 -1.84
N ALA A 141 -24.17 5.29 -1.10
CA ALA A 141 -22.77 5.22 -0.64
C ALA A 141 -21.82 5.04 -1.83
N ILE A 142 -22.19 4.23 -2.82
CA ILE A 142 -21.42 4.04 -4.06
C ILE A 142 -21.29 5.36 -4.83
N GLU A 143 -22.39 6.15 -4.91
CA GLU A 143 -22.39 7.47 -5.55
C GLU A 143 -21.50 8.47 -4.81
N GLN A 144 -21.52 8.48 -3.46
CA GLN A 144 -20.66 9.34 -2.65
C GLN A 144 -19.18 9.01 -2.83
N PHE A 145 -18.81 7.73 -2.88
CA PHE A 145 -17.43 7.33 -3.17
C PHE A 145 -17.00 7.75 -4.58
N GLY A 146 -17.90 7.66 -5.54
CA GLY A 146 -17.63 7.83 -6.95
C GLY A 146 -16.88 6.66 -7.57
N SER A 147 -17.26 6.30 -8.79
CA SER A 147 -16.71 5.14 -9.51
C SER A 147 -15.19 5.20 -9.70
N GLY A 148 -14.64 6.39 -9.93
CA GLY A 148 -13.19 6.60 -10.09
C GLY A 148 -12.40 6.30 -8.81
N LYS A 149 -12.88 6.75 -7.64
CA LYS A 149 -12.24 6.48 -6.35
C LYS A 149 -12.33 5.01 -5.98
N LEU A 150 -13.50 4.37 -6.16
CA LEU A 150 -13.66 2.93 -5.91
C LEU A 150 -12.75 2.09 -6.80
N ARG A 151 -12.74 2.37 -8.11
CA ARG A 151 -11.82 1.69 -9.06
C ARG A 151 -10.37 1.83 -8.64
N ARG A 152 -9.95 3.05 -8.27
CA ARG A 152 -8.59 3.33 -7.80
C ARG A 152 -8.25 2.51 -6.55
N THR A 153 -9.17 2.49 -5.57
CA THR A 153 -8.98 1.73 -4.32
C THR A 153 -8.86 0.24 -4.61
N ILE A 154 -9.73 -0.35 -5.44
CA ILE A 154 -9.68 -1.78 -5.77
C ILE A 154 -8.40 -2.15 -6.54
N SER A 155 -7.99 -1.33 -7.51
CA SER A 155 -6.91 -1.66 -8.43
C SER A 155 -5.54 -1.22 -7.93
N GLU A 156 -5.36 0.10 -7.70
CA GLU A 156 -4.05 0.68 -7.39
C GLU A 156 -3.63 0.37 -5.94
N THR A 157 -4.58 0.43 -5.00
CA THR A 157 -4.29 0.19 -3.59
C THR A 157 -3.94 -1.27 -3.32
N ALA A 158 -4.67 -2.22 -3.95
CA ALA A 158 -4.30 -3.63 -3.87
C ALA A 158 -2.94 -3.91 -4.55
N GLY A 159 -2.59 -3.19 -5.64
CA GLY A 159 -1.27 -3.25 -6.25
C GLY A 159 -0.15 -2.76 -5.33
N ALA A 160 -0.37 -1.66 -4.60
CA ALA A 160 0.59 -1.16 -3.61
C ALA A 160 0.86 -2.17 -2.48
N THR A 161 -0.20 -2.86 -1.98
CA THR A 161 -0.03 -3.92 -0.98
C THR A 161 0.69 -5.15 -1.53
N GLU A 162 0.45 -5.49 -2.82
CA GLU A 162 1.16 -6.55 -3.52
C GLU A 162 2.66 -6.26 -3.61
N THR A 163 3.05 -5.07 -4.08
CA THR A 163 4.44 -4.63 -4.16
C THR A 163 5.14 -4.68 -2.80
N TYR A 164 4.46 -4.28 -1.74
CA TYR A 164 4.98 -4.36 -0.38
C TYR A 164 5.29 -5.79 0.04
N LEU A 165 4.34 -6.70 -0.15
CA LEU A 165 4.46 -8.09 0.25
C LEU A 165 5.47 -8.85 -0.62
N ALA A 166 5.48 -8.58 -1.93
CA ALA A 166 6.33 -9.29 -2.89
C ALA A 166 7.81 -8.87 -2.81
N HIS A 167 8.09 -7.60 -2.57
CA HIS A 167 9.44 -7.06 -2.65
C HIS A 167 9.94 -6.49 -1.32
N GLN A 168 9.17 -5.59 -0.68
CA GLN A 168 9.69 -4.83 0.45
C GLN A 168 9.92 -5.69 1.71
N LEU A 169 9.05 -6.67 1.97
CA LEU A 169 9.23 -7.55 3.13
C LEU A 169 10.40 -8.53 2.95
N PRO A 170 10.55 -9.25 1.81
CA PRO A 170 11.76 -10.05 1.55
C PRO A 170 13.04 -9.21 1.57
N ASP A 171 13.02 -7.99 0.98
CA ASP A 171 14.17 -7.08 1.02
C ASP A 171 14.51 -6.61 2.43
N LYS A 172 13.51 -6.43 3.29
CA LYS A 172 13.72 -6.13 4.71
C LYS A 172 14.41 -7.30 5.43
N ALA A 173 13.95 -8.52 5.23
CA ALA A 173 14.58 -9.72 5.79
C ALA A 173 16.02 -9.88 5.29
N LYS A 174 16.23 -9.69 3.97
CA LYS A 174 17.56 -9.67 3.35
C LYS A 174 18.47 -8.61 3.97
N ALA A 175 18.01 -7.36 4.09
CA ALA A 175 18.81 -6.27 4.66
C ALA A 175 19.19 -6.53 6.12
N MET A 176 18.27 -7.02 6.94
CA MET A 176 18.55 -7.36 8.35
C MET A 176 19.57 -8.50 8.46
N ALA A 177 19.44 -9.55 7.64
CA ALA A 177 20.41 -10.65 7.60
C ALA A 177 21.78 -10.19 7.10
N THR A 178 21.81 -9.32 6.06
CA THR A 178 23.06 -8.73 5.56
C THR A 178 23.76 -7.92 6.65
N ILE A 179 23.03 -7.08 7.40
CA ILE A 179 23.59 -6.30 8.51
C ILE A 179 24.18 -7.23 9.57
N ALA A 180 23.43 -8.24 10.01
CA ALA A 180 23.91 -9.19 11.02
C ALA A 180 25.16 -9.94 10.53
N GLY A 181 25.17 -10.40 9.28
CA GLY A 181 26.31 -11.07 8.67
C GLY A 181 27.52 -10.15 8.51
N LEU A 182 27.33 -8.90 8.07
CA LEU A 182 28.38 -7.90 7.97
C LEU A 182 29.00 -7.59 9.36
N LEU A 183 28.17 -7.36 10.38
CA LEU A 183 28.66 -7.12 11.74
C LEU A 183 29.49 -8.30 12.26
N ALA A 184 29.03 -9.53 12.00
CA ALA A 184 29.79 -10.72 12.38
C ALA A 184 31.14 -10.78 11.65
N LEU A 185 31.16 -10.57 10.32
CA LEU A 185 32.41 -10.54 9.54
C LEU A 185 33.34 -9.44 10.01
N LEU A 186 32.85 -8.21 10.19
CA LEU A 186 33.65 -7.06 10.62
C LEU A 186 34.31 -7.29 11.99
N LEU A 187 33.70 -8.04 12.88
CA LEU A 187 34.27 -8.31 14.21
C LEU A 187 35.19 -9.54 14.23
N ILE A 188 34.93 -10.55 13.38
CA ILE A 188 35.71 -11.81 13.35
C ILE A 188 37.08 -11.62 12.69
N PHE A 189 37.16 -10.86 11.59
CA PHE A 189 38.42 -10.70 10.83
C PHE A 189 39.43 -9.81 11.54
N ASP A 190 39.04 -8.57 11.86
CA ASP A 190 39.84 -7.66 12.69
C ASP A 190 38.90 -6.71 13.41
N TRP A 191 38.67 -6.91 14.71
CA TRP A 191 37.73 -6.12 15.48
C TRP A 191 38.09 -4.62 15.52
N ARG A 192 39.38 -4.26 15.38
CA ARG A 192 39.87 -2.85 15.39
C ARG A 192 39.42 -2.14 14.11
N LEU A 193 39.73 -2.73 12.96
CA LEU A 193 39.27 -2.21 11.67
C LEU A 193 37.72 -2.27 11.56
N GLY A 194 37.12 -3.33 12.13
CA GLY A 194 35.68 -3.45 12.21
C GLY A 194 35.01 -2.31 12.97
N LEU A 195 35.46 -2.02 14.19
CA LEU A 195 34.95 -0.90 14.98
C LEU A 195 35.20 0.44 14.29
N LEU A 196 36.36 0.62 13.66
CA LEU A 196 36.68 1.84 12.93
C LEU A 196 35.75 2.05 11.73
N SER A 197 35.40 0.98 11.00
CA SER A 197 34.43 1.05 9.89
C SER A 197 33.01 1.39 10.34
N LEU A 198 32.64 1.06 11.59
CA LEU A 198 31.34 1.38 12.14
C LEU A 198 31.17 2.86 12.53
N VAL A 199 32.25 3.60 12.71
CA VAL A 199 32.17 5.05 13.04
C VAL A 199 31.42 5.84 11.97
N PRO A 200 31.82 5.83 10.68
CA PRO A 200 31.07 6.52 9.64
C PRO A 200 29.67 5.94 9.40
N VAL A 201 29.48 4.63 9.64
CA VAL A 201 28.14 4.00 9.57
C VAL A 201 27.23 4.55 10.66
N ALA A 202 27.72 4.68 11.89
CA ALA A 202 26.95 5.28 13.00
C ALA A 202 26.63 6.76 12.73
N LEU A 203 27.58 7.53 12.17
CA LEU A 203 27.33 8.91 11.73
C LEU A 203 26.26 8.97 10.63
N ALA A 204 26.33 8.10 9.62
CA ALA A 204 25.33 8.01 8.57
C ALA A 204 23.95 7.67 9.14
N PHE A 205 23.87 6.75 10.09
CA PHE A 205 22.62 6.38 10.77
C PHE A 205 22.07 7.55 11.61
N ALA A 206 22.89 8.29 12.31
CA ALA A 206 22.49 9.49 13.06
C ALA A 206 21.92 10.57 12.12
N VAL A 207 22.59 10.82 10.99
CA VAL A 207 22.08 11.74 9.96
C VAL A 207 20.76 11.25 9.38
N MET A 208 20.67 9.97 9.03
CA MET A 208 19.42 9.34 8.53
C MET A 208 18.28 9.51 9.53
N SER A 209 18.52 9.29 10.81
CA SER A 209 17.53 9.48 11.87
C SER A 209 17.02 10.91 11.95
N SER A 210 17.89 11.90 11.69
CA SER A 210 17.49 13.32 11.63
C SER A 210 16.54 13.64 10.47
N MET A 211 16.53 12.81 9.43
CA MET A 211 15.66 12.94 8.25
C MET A 211 14.25 12.34 8.48
N THR A 212 14.00 11.68 9.59
CA THR A 212 12.68 11.08 9.91
C THR A 212 11.83 11.95 10.84
N GLY A 213 12.21 13.19 11.07
CA GLY A 213 11.52 14.11 11.99
C GLY A 213 10.18 14.62 11.46
N LYS A 214 9.29 15.03 12.40
CA LYS A 214 7.94 15.54 12.11
C LYS A 214 7.92 16.67 11.08
N LYS A 215 8.89 17.58 11.13
CA LYS A 215 9.01 18.70 10.16
C LYS A 215 9.19 18.24 8.72
N LEU A 216 9.94 17.15 8.50
CA LEU A 216 10.11 16.59 7.16
C LEU A 216 8.86 15.86 6.70
N GLN A 217 8.22 15.14 7.60
CA GLN A 217 6.94 14.46 7.32
C GLN A 217 5.85 15.46 6.93
N ASP A 218 5.74 16.60 7.62
CA ASP A 218 4.79 17.66 7.27
C ASP A 218 5.07 18.23 5.87
N LYS A 219 6.34 18.45 5.50
CA LYS A 219 6.70 18.91 4.15
C LYS A 219 6.43 17.85 3.08
N MET A 220 6.69 16.59 3.38
CA MET A 220 6.35 15.49 2.47
C MET A 220 4.84 15.42 2.24
N THR A 221 4.04 15.58 3.29
CA THR A 221 2.57 15.63 3.17
C THR A 221 2.11 16.79 2.29
N GLN A 222 2.67 17.98 2.48
CA GLN A 222 2.36 19.15 1.64
C GLN A 222 2.77 18.94 0.16
N TYR A 223 3.94 18.35 -0.05
CA TYR A 223 4.39 17.96 -1.40
C TYR A 223 3.42 16.98 -2.06
N GLN A 224 2.99 15.92 -1.34
CA GLN A 224 2.04 14.92 -1.86
C GLN A 224 0.66 15.54 -2.14
N ASN A 225 0.18 16.43 -1.28
CA ASN A 225 -1.08 17.13 -1.49
C ASN A 225 -1.00 18.03 -2.72
N ALA A 226 0.07 18.81 -2.87
CA ALA A 226 0.27 19.67 -4.03
C ALA A 226 0.36 18.87 -5.36
N LEU A 227 0.99 17.68 -5.32
CA LEU A 227 1.03 16.75 -6.46
C LEU A 227 -0.37 16.22 -6.81
N ALA A 228 -1.16 15.87 -5.80
CA ALA A 228 -2.54 15.42 -6.00
C ALA A 228 -3.42 16.53 -6.60
N ASP A 229 -3.31 17.75 -6.07
CA ASP A 229 -4.05 18.92 -6.58
C ASP A 229 -3.69 19.22 -8.03
N MET A 230 -2.40 19.23 -8.37
CA MET A 230 -1.92 19.41 -9.74
C MET A 230 -2.46 18.30 -10.67
N SER A 231 -2.44 17.05 -10.22
CA SER A 231 -2.92 15.91 -11.01
C SER A 231 -4.44 15.99 -11.25
N ASN A 232 -5.22 16.38 -10.24
CA ASN A 232 -6.66 16.55 -10.34
C ASN A 232 -7.01 17.68 -11.33
N GLU A 233 -6.34 18.82 -11.20
CA GLU A 233 -6.56 19.97 -12.08
C GLU A 233 -6.13 19.68 -13.51
N ALA A 234 -5.08 18.89 -13.73
CA ALA A 234 -4.68 18.43 -15.06
C ALA A 234 -5.79 17.62 -15.74
N VAL A 235 -6.43 16.71 -15.00
CA VAL A 235 -7.58 15.93 -15.52
C VAL A 235 -8.77 16.85 -15.86
N GLU A 236 -9.09 17.81 -14.99
CA GLU A 236 -10.16 18.78 -15.25
C GLU A 236 -9.84 19.66 -16.44
N TYR A 237 -8.60 20.13 -16.56
CA TYR A 237 -8.15 20.90 -17.71
C TYR A 237 -8.35 20.15 -19.04
N VAL A 238 -7.89 18.87 -19.09
CA VAL A 238 -8.05 18.03 -20.29
C VAL A 238 -9.53 17.80 -20.63
N ARG A 239 -10.38 17.55 -19.62
CA ARG A 239 -11.83 17.42 -19.81
C ARG A 239 -12.49 18.71 -20.29
N GLY A 240 -11.98 19.85 -19.86
CA GLY A 240 -12.48 21.18 -20.22
C GLY A 240 -12.02 21.69 -21.60
N ILE A 241 -11.00 21.07 -22.21
CA ILE A 241 -10.44 21.51 -23.52
C ILE A 241 -11.52 21.73 -24.61
N PRO A 242 -12.50 20.81 -24.79
CA PRO A 242 -13.56 21.06 -25.81
C PRO A 242 -14.35 22.34 -25.55
N VAL A 243 -14.73 22.60 -24.29
CA VAL A 243 -15.47 23.79 -23.87
C VAL A 243 -14.61 25.04 -24.10
N VAL A 244 -13.36 25.02 -23.65
CA VAL A 244 -12.38 26.10 -23.82
C VAL A 244 -12.18 26.45 -25.30
N LYS A 245 -12.05 25.44 -26.16
CA LYS A 245 -11.90 25.63 -27.62
C LYS A 245 -13.18 26.23 -28.25
N THR A 246 -14.34 25.79 -27.80
CA THR A 246 -15.64 26.29 -28.34
C THR A 246 -15.86 27.75 -28.01
N PHE A 247 -15.49 28.20 -26.81
CA PHE A 247 -15.72 29.57 -26.34
C PHE A 247 -14.49 30.50 -26.46
N GLY A 248 -13.39 30.05 -27.06
CA GLY A 248 -12.17 30.83 -27.28
C GLY A 248 -11.44 31.27 -26.01
N GLN A 249 -11.78 30.72 -24.84
CA GLN A 249 -11.26 31.14 -23.54
C GLN A 249 -10.08 30.26 -23.10
N THR A 250 -8.93 30.41 -23.70
CA THR A 250 -7.73 29.60 -23.36
C THR A 250 -7.03 30.04 -22.08
N VAL A 251 -7.19 31.29 -21.63
CA VAL A 251 -6.31 31.88 -20.59
C VAL A 251 -6.77 31.57 -19.15
N PHE A 252 -8.09 31.48 -18.89
CA PHE A 252 -8.59 31.30 -17.52
C PHE A 252 -8.45 29.91 -16.97
N SER A 253 -8.73 28.86 -17.75
CA SER A 253 -8.57 27.48 -17.34
C SER A 253 -7.09 27.13 -17.18
N PHE A 254 -6.21 27.66 -18.03
CA PHE A 254 -4.76 27.47 -17.91
C PHE A 254 -4.19 28.16 -16.66
N LYS A 255 -4.73 29.34 -16.26
CA LYS A 255 -4.25 30.07 -15.08
C LYS A 255 -4.42 29.27 -13.79
N LYS A 256 -5.55 28.57 -13.61
CA LYS A 256 -5.80 27.71 -12.44
C LYS A 256 -4.83 26.53 -12.42
N PHE A 257 -4.71 25.82 -13.53
CA PHE A 257 -3.78 24.69 -13.66
C PHE A 257 -2.32 25.14 -13.47
N LYS A 258 -1.92 26.28 -14.06
CA LYS A 258 -0.59 26.86 -13.83
C LYS A 258 -0.36 27.16 -12.34
N GLY A 259 -1.35 27.68 -11.64
CA GLY A 259 -1.27 27.93 -10.20
C GLY A 259 -1.01 26.68 -9.38
N THR A 260 -1.58 25.52 -9.74
CA THR A 260 -1.28 24.25 -9.09
C THR A 260 0.11 23.72 -9.41
N ILE A 261 0.60 23.93 -10.65
CA ILE A 261 2.01 23.61 -11.03
C ILE A 261 2.99 24.45 -10.20
N ASP A 262 2.77 25.77 -10.11
CA ASP A 262 3.63 26.68 -9.35
C ASP A 262 3.60 26.34 -7.84
N ASN A 263 2.46 25.88 -7.32
CA ASN A 263 2.35 25.41 -5.93
C ASN A 263 3.13 24.11 -5.73
N TYR A 264 3.00 23.14 -6.63
CA TYR A 264 3.74 21.90 -6.60
C TYR A 264 5.26 22.15 -6.65
N GLU A 265 5.72 23.02 -7.59
CA GLU A 265 7.12 23.42 -7.69
C GLU A 265 7.67 23.98 -6.36
N ARG A 266 6.90 24.89 -5.70
CA ARG A 266 7.31 25.46 -4.41
C ARG A 266 7.54 24.38 -3.34
N TRP A 267 6.63 23.40 -3.26
CA TRP A 267 6.75 22.33 -2.29
C TRP A 267 7.84 21.33 -2.62
N VAL A 268 8.06 21.00 -3.91
CA VAL A 268 9.22 20.20 -4.36
C VAL A 268 10.52 20.87 -3.96
N ILE A 269 10.68 22.16 -4.28
CA ILE A 269 11.89 22.93 -3.94
C ILE A 269 12.07 23.01 -2.42
N ALA A 270 10.99 23.25 -1.66
CA ALA A 270 11.05 23.34 -0.20
C ALA A 270 11.47 22.01 0.44
N TYR A 271 10.93 20.88 -0.06
CA TYR A 271 11.27 19.53 0.37
C TYR A 271 12.72 19.18 0.01
N THR A 272 13.12 19.41 -1.24
CA THR A 272 14.50 19.14 -1.71
C THR A 272 15.54 19.98 -0.97
N LYS A 273 15.27 21.27 -0.76
CA LYS A 273 16.16 22.13 0.03
C LYS A 273 16.33 21.65 1.46
N GLN A 274 15.28 21.12 2.08
CA GLN A 274 15.34 20.57 3.45
C GLN A 274 16.21 19.32 3.51
N LEU A 275 16.18 18.47 2.47
CA LEU A 275 16.95 17.23 2.40
C LEU A 275 18.39 17.45 1.92
N ARG A 276 18.68 18.54 1.25
CA ARG A 276 19.97 18.78 0.59
C ARG A 276 21.17 18.47 1.49
N TRP A 277 21.27 19.13 2.62
CA TRP A 277 22.41 18.96 3.51
C TRP A 277 22.41 17.60 4.23
N PRO A 278 21.32 17.14 4.83
CA PRO A 278 21.26 15.80 5.39
C PRO A 278 21.68 14.71 4.39
N MET A 279 21.15 14.74 3.15
CA MET A 279 21.53 13.77 2.12
C MET A 279 23.01 13.86 1.75
N THR A 280 23.56 15.07 1.64
CA THR A 280 24.99 15.27 1.35
C THR A 280 25.84 14.68 2.47
N PHE A 281 25.52 14.98 3.74
CA PHE A 281 26.28 14.44 4.88
C PHE A 281 26.09 12.92 5.03
N TYR A 282 24.91 12.40 4.78
CA TYR A 282 24.66 10.97 4.75
C TYR A 282 25.52 10.27 3.69
N THR A 283 25.50 10.77 2.45
CA THR A 283 26.28 10.22 1.34
C THR A 283 27.77 10.29 1.63
N LEU A 284 28.24 11.40 2.17
CA LEU A 284 29.64 11.58 2.58
C LEU A 284 30.02 10.56 3.67
N ALA A 285 29.21 10.43 4.72
CA ALA A 285 29.47 9.51 5.83
C ALA A 285 29.50 8.04 5.34
N VAL A 286 28.50 7.60 4.56
CA VAL A 286 28.46 6.21 4.05
C VAL A 286 29.66 5.90 3.17
N ASN A 287 30.10 6.83 2.33
CA ASN A 287 31.25 6.61 1.44
C ASN A 287 32.61 6.89 2.07
N SER A 288 32.65 7.46 3.28
CA SER A 288 33.92 7.68 3.98
C SER A 288 34.45 6.43 4.71
N VAL A 289 33.70 5.30 4.74
CA VAL A 289 34.10 4.07 5.45
C VAL A 289 35.51 3.64 5.05
N PHE A 290 35.82 3.58 3.75
CA PHE A 290 37.12 3.14 3.31
C PHE A 290 38.25 4.15 3.63
N VAL A 291 37.96 5.47 3.77
CA VAL A 291 38.92 6.49 4.22
C VAL A 291 39.34 6.22 5.66
N PHE A 292 38.35 5.90 6.54
CA PHE A 292 38.64 5.52 7.92
C PHE A 292 39.45 4.21 7.98
N LEU A 293 39.14 3.23 7.11
CA LEU A 293 39.87 1.98 7.02
C LEU A 293 41.32 2.19 6.59
N ILE A 294 41.57 3.02 5.58
CA ILE A 294 42.93 3.35 5.13
C ILE A 294 43.70 4.03 6.25
N ALA A 295 43.08 5.07 6.89
CA ALA A 295 43.72 5.76 8.02
C ALA A 295 44.03 4.79 9.17
N GLY A 296 43.11 3.87 9.50
CA GLY A 296 43.34 2.82 10.50
C GLY A 296 44.39 1.83 10.11
N GLY A 297 44.47 1.42 8.85
CA GLY A 297 45.52 0.57 8.33
C GLY A 297 46.90 1.16 8.54
N PHE A 298 47.08 2.46 8.28
CA PHE A 298 48.33 3.19 8.58
C PHE A 298 48.62 3.26 10.08
N LEU A 299 47.62 3.53 10.90
CA LEU A 299 47.76 3.63 12.36
C LEU A 299 48.15 2.31 13.02
N PHE A 300 47.60 1.20 12.52
CA PHE A 300 47.81 -0.13 13.12
C PHE A 300 49.01 -0.87 12.55
N SER A 301 49.58 -0.45 11.42
CA SER A 301 50.78 -1.05 10.83
C SER A 301 52.09 -0.71 11.53
N HIS A 302 52.12 0.23 12.51
CA HIS A 302 53.25 0.59 13.36
C HIS A 302 54.64 0.61 12.65
N GLY A 303 54.69 1.12 11.40
CA GLY A 303 55.94 1.30 10.66
C GLY A 303 56.55 0.04 10.01
N GLY A 304 55.86 -1.12 10.06
CA GLY A 304 56.19 -2.32 9.32
C GLY A 304 54.94 -2.85 8.56
N ALA A 305 55.08 -3.29 7.33
CA ALA A 305 54.02 -3.89 6.58
C ALA A 305 53.71 -5.29 7.16
N ASP A 306 52.90 -5.38 8.21
CA ASP A 306 52.36 -6.67 8.66
C ASP A 306 51.37 -7.17 7.59
N GLY A 307 51.73 -8.30 6.94
CA GLY A 307 50.92 -8.89 5.87
C GLY A 307 49.48 -9.22 6.30
N SER A 308 49.28 -9.48 7.59
CA SER A 308 47.95 -9.74 8.15
C SER A 308 47.06 -8.49 8.20
N VAL A 309 47.63 -7.34 8.56
CA VAL A 309 46.94 -6.05 8.57
C VAL A 309 46.58 -5.62 7.14
N LEU A 310 47.52 -5.80 6.18
CA LEU A 310 47.28 -5.53 4.77
C LEU A 310 46.17 -6.38 4.21
N LEU A 311 46.18 -7.69 4.48
CA LEU A 311 45.19 -8.64 4.03
C LEU A 311 43.77 -8.25 4.54
N ASN A 312 43.67 -7.98 5.85
CA ASN A 312 42.40 -7.58 6.46
C ASN A 312 41.91 -6.22 5.91
N LEU A 313 42.83 -5.26 5.74
CA LEU A 313 42.49 -3.97 5.14
C LEU A 313 41.91 -4.13 3.71
N LEU A 314 42.52 -4.95 2.88
CA LEU A 314 42.01 -5.23 1.53
C LEU A 314 40.62 -5.88 1.58
N PHE A 315 40.41 -6.83 2.47
CA PHE A 315 39.09 -7.44 2.69
C PHE A 315 38.03 -6.40 3.04
N TYR A 316 38.33 -5.49 3.99
CA TYR A 316 37.40 -4.46 4.40
C TYR A 316 37.09 -3.45 3.26
N ILE A 317 38.08 -3.12 2.45
CA ILE A 317 37.89 -2.25 1.27
C ILE A 317 36.93 -2.92 0.26
N ILE A 318 37.10 -4.23 0.03
CA ILE A 318 36.27 -4.98 -0.93
C ILE A 318 34.81 -5.12 -0.43
N ILE A 319 34.60 -5.24 0.88
CA ILE A 319 33.25 -5.41 1.43
C ILE A 319 32.50 -4.07 1.65
N THR A 320 33.22 -2.95 1.69
CA THR A 320 32.66 -1.60 1.91
C THR A 320 31.46 -1.26 0.98
N PRO A 321 31.46 -1.59 -0.33
CA PRO A 321 30.30 -1.33 -1.18
C PRO A 321 29.02 -2.02 -0.71
N VAL A 322 29.13 -3.21 -0.09
CA VAL A 322 27.98 -3.93 0.48
C VAL A 322 27.38 -3.14 1.64
N ILE A 323 28.23 -2.53 2.48
CA ILE A 323 27.80 -1.66 3.58
C ILE A 323 27.03 -0.45 3.02
N SER A 324 27.61 0.25 2.04
CA SER A 324 27.02 1.44 1.42
C SER A 324 25.66 1.16 0.78
N VAL A 325 25.55 0.07 0.01
CA VAL A 325 24.30 -0.36 -0.64
C VAL A 325 23.25 -0.74 0.41
N THR A 326 23.64 -1.45 1.46
CA THR A 326 22.71 -1.88 2.52
C THR A 326 22.18 -0.68 3.30
N MET A 327 23.02 0.27 3.66
CA MET A 327 22.62 1.52 4.33
C MET A 327 21.67 2.35 3.46
N THR A 328 21.95 2.46 2.16
CA THR A 328 21.08 3.18 1.22
C THR A 328 19.71 2.52 1.10
N LYS A 329 19.64 1.20 1.05
CA LYS A 329 18.36 0.46 1.06
C LYS A 329 17.56 0.73 2.34
N LEU A 330 18.20 0.73 3.51
CA LEU A 330 17.54 1.04 4.78
C LEU A 330 16.93 2.44 4.79
N MET A 331 17.60 3.42 4.22
CA MET A 331 17.12 4.79 4.14
C MET A 331 15.78 4.88 3.39
N PHE A 332 15.65 4.21 2.25
CA PHE A 332 14.42 4.23 1.43
C PHE A 332 13.29 3.33 1.96
N MET A 333 13.56 2.43 2.90
CA MET A 333 12.53 1.52 3.44
C MET A 333 11.42 2.25 4.21
N SER A 334 11.73 3.39 4.84
CA SER A 334 10.75 4.18 5.60
C SER A 334 9.72 4.88 4.69
N GLU A 335 10.14 5.36 3.52
CA GLU A 335 9.26 6.00 2.53
C GLU A 335 8.21 5.01 2.00
N ASN A 336 8.64 3.81 1.65
CA ASN A 336 7.75 2.77 1.16
C ASN A 336 6.71 2.32 2.21
N ALA A 337 7.04 2.36 3.50
CA ALA A 337 6.10 2.02 4.56
C ALA A 337 4.92 3.01 4.64
N MET A 338 5.12 4.29 4.30
CA MET A 338 4.08 5.31 4.28
C MET A 338 3.06 5.07 3.15
N ILE A 339 3.53 4.63 1.97
CA ILE A 339 2.65 4.28 0.84
C ILE A 339 1.69 3.15 1.21
N VAL A 340 2.20 2.14 1.90
CA VAL A 340 1.37 1.00 2.35
C VAL A 340 0.37 1.41 3.43
N GLN A 341 0.77 2.31 4.34
CA GLN A 341 -0.13 2.84 5.35
C GLN A 341 -1.31 3.59 4.71
N ASP A 342 -1.05 4.44 3.73
CA ASP A 342 -2.10 5.14 2.97
C ASP A 342 -2.99 4.14 2.22
N ALA A 343 -2.40 3.13 1.59
CA ALA A 343 -3.13 2.07 0.91
C ALA A 343 -4.10 1.35 1.85
N ILE A 344 -3.66 0.95 3.03
CA ILE A 344 -4.50 0.26 4.03
C ILE A 344 -5.61 1.20 4.51
N THR A 345 -5.32 2.47 4.76
CA THR A 345 -6.35 3.45 5.18
C THR A 345 -7.44 3.60 4.13
N ARG A 346 -7.10 3.58 2.85
CA ARG A 346 -8.10 3.62 1.75
C ARG A 346 -8.92 2.35 1.65
N ILE A 347 -8.31 1.19 1.86
CA ILE A 347 -9.02 -0.10 1.94
C ILE A 347 -10.02 -0.08 3.08
N ASP A 348 -9.60 0.39 4.26
CA ASP A 348 -10.45 0.49 5.44
C ASP A 348 -11.64 1.40 5.19
N SER A 349 -11.42 2.56 4.56
CA SER A 349 -12.51 3.49 4.25
C SER A 349 -13.64 2.87 3.41
N VAL A 350 -13.31 1.86 2.60
CA VAL A 350 -14.31 1.10 1.83
C VAL A 350 -14.92 -0.01 2.66
N LEU A 351 -14.09 -0.83 3.34
CA LEU A 351 -14.56 -2.02 4.06
C LEU A 351 -15.31 -1.69 5.37
N GLU A 352 -15.05 -0.53 5.97
CA GLU A 352 -15.76 -0.06 7.17
C GLU A 352 -17.05 0.69 6.85
N SER A 353 -17.32 0.96 5.55
CA SER A 353 -18.57 1.59 5.15
C SER A 353 -19.75 0.68 5.49
N PRO A 354 -20.79 1.20 6.18
CA PRO A 354 -21.90 0.36 6.61
C PRO A 354 -22.71 -0.14 5.40
N SER A 355 -22.94 -1.45 5.36
CA SER A 355 -23.93 -2.03 4.46
C SER A 355 -25.34 -1.81 4.99
N LEU A 356 -26.34 -1.83 4.11
CA LEU A 356 -27.75 -1.80 4.54
C LEU A 356 -28.04 -3.00 5.44
N SER A 357 -28.69 -2.74 6.57
CA SER A 357 -29.17 -3.80 7.46
C SER A 357 -30.17 -4.68 6.70
N GLN A 358 -29.99 -5.99 6.79
CA GLN A 358 -30.98 -6.95 6.32
C GLN A 358 -31.86 -7.37 7.49
N PRO A 359 -33.18 -7.51 7.29
CA PRO A 359 -34.07 -7.98 8.33
C PRO A 359 -33.81 -9.45 8.66
N GLU A 360 -33.87 -9.83 9.94
CA GLU A 360 -33.80 -11.25 10.35
C GLU A 360 -35.02 -12.04 9.87
N VAL A 361 -36.19 -11.39 9.85
CA VAL A 361 -37.46 -11.95 9.34
C VAL A 361 -37.99 -10.99 8.28
N PRO A 362 -37.79 -11.28 6.98
CA PRO A 362 -38.29 -10.46 5.89
C PRO A 362 -39.80 -10.41 5.87
N GLN A 363 -40.35 -9.24 5.55
CA GLN A 363 -41.78 -9.01 5.37
C GLN A 363 -42.05 -8.61 3.92
N GLN A 364 -43.20 -8.99 3.39
CA GLN A 364 -43.60 -8.68 2.01
C GLN A 364 -44.60 -7.51 1.98
N PRO A 365 -44.42 -6.52 1.09
CA PRO A 365 -45.36 -5.45 0.86
C PRO A 365 -46.74 -6.01 0.45
N ARG A 366 -47.81 -5.41 0.92
CA ARG A 366 -49.19 -5.84 0.56
C ARG A 366 -49.66 -5.29 -0.77
N ASP A 367 -49.18 -4.09 -1.10
CA ASP A 367 -49.51 -3.34 -2.31
C ASP A 367 -48.41 -2.32 -2.66
N GLY A 368 -48.64 -1.49 -3.68
CA GLY A 368 -47.70 -0.47 -4.13
C GLY A 368 -47.89 0.90 -3.44
N SER A 369 -48.58 0.98 -2.29
CA SER A 369 -48.70 2.24 -1.56
C SER A 369 -47.37 2.64 -0.89
N VAL A 370 -47.06 3.95 -0.84
CA VAL A 370 -45.85 4.48 -0.23
C VAL A 370 -46.23 5.49 0.83
N THR A 371 -45.68 5.34 2.02
CA THR A 371 -45.88 6.27 3.13
C THR A 371 -44.53 6.70 3.71
N LEU A 372 -44.32 8.01 3.81
CA LEU A 372 -43.23 8.61 4.54
C LEU A 372 -43.81 9.26 5.80
N ASP A 373 -43.15 9.05 6.93
CA ASP A 373 -43.57 9.53 8.23
C ASP A 373 -42.40 10.24 8.93
N HIS A 374 -42.50 11.58 9.03
CA HIS A 374 -41.52 12.46 9.66
C HIS A 374 -40.05 12.22 9.21
N VAL A 375 -39.84 12.06 7.89
CA VAL A 375 -38.54 11.71 7.32
C VAL A 375 -37.61 12.90 7.29
N THR A 376 -36.47 12.77 7.98
CA THR A 376 -35.33 13.71 7.89
C THR A 376 -34.10 12.98 7.37
N PHE A 377 -33.41 13.60 6.41
CA PHE A 377 -32.23 13.03 5.77
C PHE A 377 -31.17 14.08 5.44
N SER A 378 -29.91 13.75 5.72
CA SER A 378 -28.71 14.50 5.36
C SER A 378 -27.66 13.58 4.73
N TYR A 379 -26.97 14.02 3.69
CA TYR A 379 -25.89 13.28 3.06
C TYR A 379 -24.58 13.29 3.86
N ASP A 380 -24.31 14.36 4.58
CA ASP A 380 -23.04 14.62 5.28
C ASP A 380 -23.21 14.86 6.79
N GLY A 381 -24.45 14.80 7.28
CA GLY A 381 -24.79 15.08 8.67
C GLY A 381 -24.74 16.55 9.07
N THR A 382 -24.42 17.47 8.15
CA THR A 382 -24.30 18.91 8.44
C THR A 382 -25.50 19.72 7.94
N LYS A 383 -26.02 19.37 6.76
CA LYS A 383 -27.16 20.02 6.12
C LYS A 383 -28.23 19.02 5.74
N ASN A 384 -29.47 19.25 6.20
CA ASN A 384 -30.59 18.42 5.82
C ASN A 384 -30.97 18.64 4.35
N ALA A 385 -31.06 17.54 3.60
CA ALA A 385 -31.61 17.51 2.24
C ALA A 385 -33.12 17.33 2.25
N LEU A 386 -33.65 16.67 3.29
CA LEU A 386 -35.06 16.58 3.65
C LEU A 386 -35.20 16.83 5.16
N GLU A 387 -36.24 17.56 5.54
CA GLU A 387 -36.50 17.91 6.92
C GLU A 387 -37.97 17.71 7.23
N ASP A 388 -38.27 16.76 8.13
CA ASP A 388 -39.61 16.43 8.64
C ASP A 388 -40.67 16.23 7.54
N VAL A 389 -40.35 15.44 6.51
CA VAL A 389 -41.24 15.21 5.37
C VAL A 389 -42.20 14.05 5.65
N SER A 390 -43.49 14.32 5.58
CA SER A 390 -44.55 13.32 5.65
C SER A 390 -45.37 13.34 4.37
N LEU A 391 -45.60 12.14 3.77
CA LEU A 391 -46.30 11.98 2.50
C LEU A 391 -46.95 10.61 2.42
N SER A 392 -48.14 10.51 1.87
CA SER A 392 -48.80 9.26 1.56
C SER A 392 -49.22 9.22 0.10
N ILE A 393 -48.86 8.12 -0.59
CA ILE A 393 -49.18 7.83 -2.00
C ILE A 393 -49.95 6.53 -2.01
N GLY A 394 -51.19 6.53 -2.50
CA GLY A 394 -52.00 5.33 -2.62
C GLY A 394 -51.49 4.41 -3.76
N SER A 395 -51.80 3.12 -3.65
CA SER A 395 -51.49 2.14 -4.69
C SER A 395 -52.13 2.54 -6.03
N GLY A 396 -51.39 2.47 -7.12
CA GLY A 396 -51.85 2.85 -8.47
C GLY A 396 -51.88 4.35 -8.75
N GLN A 397 -51.52 5.22 -7.81
CA GLN A 397 -51.48 6.64 -8.02
C GLN A 397 -50.23 7.09 -8.76
N THR A 398 -50.40 8.11 -9.63
CA THR A 398 -49.27 8.84 -10.26
C THR A 398 -49.07 10.15 -9.53
N VAL A 399 -47.87 10.41 -9.01
CA VAL A 399 -47.55 11.59 -8.23
C VAL A 399 -46.34 12.29 -8.85
N ALA A 400 -46.41 13.62 -8.94
CA ALA A 400 -45.31 14.48 -9.40
C ALA A 400 -44.73 15.29 -8.25
N PHE A 401 -43.42 15.17 -8.00
CA PHE A 401 -42.70 16.02 -7.06
C PHE A 401 -42.24 17.30 -7.77
N VAL A 402 -42.81 18.45 -7.39
CA VAL A 402 -42.54 19.75 -7.98
C VAL A 402 -41.85 20.66 -6.97
N GLY A 403 -40.89 21.46 -7.41
CA GLY A 403 -40.14 22.39 -6.57
C GLY A 403 -38.82 22.84 -7.18
N PRO A 404 -38.13 23.79 -6.55
CA PRO A 404 -36.85 24.34 -7.05
C PRO A 404 -35.76 23.27 -7.17
N SER A 405 -34.69 23.56 -7.94
CA SER A 405 -33.48 22.71 -7.99
C SER A 405 -32.85 22.69 -6.60
N GLY A 406 -32.42 21.51 -6.17
CA GLY A 406 -31.89 21.31 -4.80
C GLY A 406 -32.95 21.13 -3.70
N GLY A 407 -34.26 21.16 -4.01
CA GLY A 407 -35.36 20.99 -3.04
C GLY A 407 -35.63 19.54 -2.60
N GLY A 408 -34.66 18.62 -2.68
CA GLY A 408 -34.76 17.28 -2.14
C GLY A 408 -35.55 16.25 -2.94
N LYS A 409 -36.11 16.60 -4.15
CA LYS A 409 -36.97 15.71 -4.95
C LYS A 409 -36.31 14.37 -5.33
N SER A 410 -35.07 14.42 -5.82
CA SER A 410 -34.30 13.22 -6.19
C SER A 410 -33.87 12.44 -4.94
N THR A 411 -33.60 13.13 -3.84
CA THR A 411 -33.29 12.51 -2.54
C THR A 411 -34.48 11.72 -2.02
N LEU A 412 -35.70 12.29 -2.15
CA LEU A 412 -36.94 11.63 -1.74
C LEU A 412 -37.16 10.33 -2.52
N ALA A 413 -37.01 10.38 -3.86
CA ALA A 413 -37.12 9.19 -4.70
C ALA A 413 -36.04 8.13 -4.36
N ALA A 414 -34.80 8.56 -4.10
CA ALA A 414 -33.70 7.66 -3.71
C ALA A 414 -33.94 7.00 -2.32
N LEU A 415 -34.61 7.70 -1.41
CA LEU A 415 -34.97 7.14 -0.09
C LEU A 415 -36.12 6.14 -0.21
N ILE A 416 -37.10 6.35 -1.09
CA ILE A 416 -38.16 5.37 -1.36
C ILE A 416 -37.59 4.08 -1.91
N ALA A 417 -36.61 4.18 -2.82
CA ALA A 417 -35.87 3.02 -3.34
C ALA A 417 -34.80 2.45 -2.37
N ARG A 418 -34.73 2.99 -1.15
CA ARG A 418 -33.77 2.61 -0.11
C ARG A 418 -32.31 2.64 -0.57
N PHE A 419 -31.93 3.66 -1.39
CA PHE A 419 -30.52 3.92 -1.68
C PHE A 419 -29.76 4.49 -0.46
N PHE A 420 -30.50 4.99 0.50
CA PHE A 420 -30.07 5.44 1.82
C PHE A 420 -31.13 5.09 2.85
N ASP A 421 -30.75 4.95 4.11
CA ASP A 421 -31.68 4.94 5.23
C ASP A 421 -31.79 6.36 5.82
N PRO A 422 -33.00 6.85 6.18
CA PRO A 422 -33.17 8.17 6.80
C PRO A 422 -32.56 8.19 8.21
N GLN A 423 -32.12 9.37 8.66
CA GLN A 423 -31.63 9.58 10.04
C GLN A 423 -32.77 9.53 11.06
N SER A 424 -33.94 10.08 10.71
CA SER A 424 -35.16 9.97 11.51
C SER A 424 -36.38 9.76 10.65
N GLY A 425 -37.45 9.30 11.26
CA GLY A 425 -38.68 8.94 10.59
C GLY A 425 -38.66 7.55 9.97
N SER A 426 -39.70 7.22 9.22
CA SER A 426 -39.83 5.91 8.58
C SER A 426 -40.40 6.02 7.16
N ILE A 427 -40.03 5.05 6.32
CA ILE A 427 -40.55 4.89 4.96
C ILE A 427 -41.15 3.48 4.85
N SER A 428 -42.38 3.39 4.36
CA SER A 428 -43.08 2.12 4.21
C SER A 428 -43.62 1.96 2.81
N ILE A 429 -43.57 0.72 2.28
CA ILE A 429 -44.17 0.32 1.03
C ILE A 429 -45.17 -0.82 1.33
N GLY A 430 -46.43 -0.68 0.86
CA GLY A 430 -47.47 -1.65 1.15
C GLY A 430 -47.71 -1.86 2.65
N GLY A 431 -47.50 -0.82 3.47
CA GLY A 431 -47.63 -0.87 4.92
C GLY A 431 -46.44 -1.48 5.65
N ILE A 432 -45.37 -1.90 4.96
CA ILE A 432 -44.17 -2.50 5.55
C ILE A 432 -43.02 -1.52 5.47
N ASN A 433 -42.32 -1.30 6.61
CA ASN A 433 -41.13 -0.46 6.63
C ASN A 433 -40.07 -1.03 5.69
N VAL A 434 -39.48 -0.20 4.80
CA VAL A 434 -38.49 -0.62 3.82
C VAL A 434 -37.26 -1.32 4.44
N LYS A 435 -36.97 -1.08 5.71
CA LYS A 435 -35.90 -1.76 6.47
C LYS A 435 -36.23 -3.24 6.77
N ASN A 436 -37.51 -3.57 6.76
CA ASN A 436 -38.02 -4.93 7.05
C ASN A 436 -38.30 -5.74 5.76
N ILE A 437 -38.12 -5.14 4.59
CA ILE A 437 -38.24 -5.81 3.29
C ILE A 437 -36.87 -6.37 2.89
N ASP A 438 -36.81 -7.61 2.42
CA ASP A 438 -35.57 -8.17 1.85
C ASP A 438 -35.12 -7.35 0.64
N LYS A 439 -33.80 -7.27 0.42
CA LYS A 439 -33.23 -6.45 -0.64
C LYS A 439 -33.75 -6.89 -2.04
N ASN A 440 -33.83 -8.19 -2.29
CA ASN A 440 -34.27 -8.69 -3.60
C ASN A 440 -35.74 -8.38 -3.80
N GLU A 441 -36.58 -8.64 -2.78
CA GLU A 441 -38.02 -8.32 -2.79
C GLU A 441 -38.25 -6.81 -3.01
N LEU A 442 -37.43 -5.96 -2.39
CA LEU A 442 -37.51 -4.50 -2.58
C LEU A 442 -37.17 -4.11 -4.03
N MET A 443 -36.17 -4.74 -4.64
CA MET A 443 -35.78 -4.48 -6.04
C MET A 443 -36.81 -5.03 -7.05
N GLU A 444 -37.55 -6.09 -6.72
CA GLU A 444 -38.67 -6.56 -7.49
C GLU A 444 -39.92 -5.67 -7.35
N THR A 445 -40.07 -5.04 -6.18
CA THR A 445 -41.22 -4.15 -5.88
C THR A 445 -41.05 -2.74 -6.44
N VAL A 446 -39.80 -2.21 -6.41
CA VAL A 446 -39.46 -0.80 -6.78
C VAL A 446 -38.53 -0.78 -7.99
N SER A 447 -39.05 -0.23 -9.10
CA SER A 447 -38.24 0.09 -10.28
C SER A 447 -37.79 1.53 -10.27
N PHE A 448 -36.51 1.79 -10.60
CA PHE A 448 -35.93 3.13 -10.59
C PHE A 448 -35.30 3.48 -11.95
N VAL A 449 -35.67 4.61 -12.53
CA VAL A 449 -35.08 5.10 -13.77
C VAL A 449 -34.18 6.29 -13.49
N PHE A 450 -32.88 6.10 -13.75
CA PHE A 450 -31.88 7.15 -13.54
C PHE A 450 -31.93 8.20 -14.66
N ARG A 451 -31.69 9.45 -14.33
CA ARG A 451 -31.59 10.54 -15.31
C ARG A 451 -30.45 10.31 -16.32
N ASN A 452 -29.35 9.74 -15.89
CA ASN A 452 -28.16 9.45 -16.71
C ASN A 452 -27.93 7.93 -16.70
N SER A 453 -28.74 7.19 -17.45
CA SER A 453 -28.55 5.74 -17.59
C SER A 453 -27.37 5.45 -18.51
N HIS A 454 -26.46 4.60 -18.07
CA HIS A 454 -25.33 4.14 -18.86
C HIS A 454 -25.56 2.68 -19.29
N LEU A 455 -25.40 2.43 -20.58
CA LEU A 455 -25.44 1.06 -21.09
C LEU A 455 -24.11 0.35 -20.76
N ILE A 456 -24.23 -0.92 -20.36
CA ILE A 456 -23.06 -1.80 -20.19
C ILE A 456 -22.63 -2.29 -21.57
N LYS A 457 -21.32 -2.41 -21.79
CA LYS A 457 -20.79 -2.92 -23.06
C LYS A 457 -21.26 -4.35 -23.32
N GLY A 458 -22.20 -4.51 -24.23
CA GLY A 458 -22.87 -5.76 -24.59
C GLY A 458 -23.92 -5.50 -25.65
N SER A 459 -24.76 -6.50 -25.94
CA SER A 459 -25.89 -6.32 -26.83
C SER A 459 -27.02 -5.49 -26.18
N ILE A 460 -27.89 -4.90 -27.00
CA ILE A 460 -29.10 -4.21 -26.50
C ILE A 460 -29.94 -5.20 -25.68
N LEU A 461 -30.08 -6.44 -26.17
CA LEU A 461 -30.82 -7.49 -25.49
C LEU A 461 -30.27 -7.81 -24.10
N ASP A 462 -28.92 -7.89 -23.97
CA ASP A 462 -28.27 -8.12 -22.66
C ASP A 462 -28.55 -6.96 -21.69
N ASN A 463 -28.51 -5.71 -22.17
CA ASN A 463 -28.82 -4.55 -21.34
C ASN A 463 -30.30 -4.52 -20.90
N VAL A 464 -31.23 -4.95 -21.76
CA VAL A 464 -32.68 -5.04 -21.40
C VAL A 464 -32.91 -6.18 -20.40
N ARG A 465 -32.18 -7.29 -20.51
CA ARG A 465 -32.34 -8.47 -19.65
C ARG A 465 -31.62 -8.38 -18.30
N MET A 466 -30.93 -7.30 -18.03
CA MET A 466 -30.16 -7.13 -16.78
C MET A 466 -31.01 -6.87 -15.54
N GLY A 467 -32.32 -6.65 -15.69
CA GLY A 467 -33.27 -6.47 -14.60
C GLY A 467 -33.97 -7.73 -14.19
#